data_b5ae8ce7881517cbd6c6d0a41e03cc67
#
_entry.id   b5ae8ce7881517cbd6c6d0a41e03cc67
#
_cell.length_a   1.000
_cell.length_b   1.000
_cell.length_c   1.000
_cell.angle_alpha   90.00
_cell.angle_beta   90.00
_cell.angle_gamma   90.00
#
_symmetry.space_group_name_H-M   'P 1'
#
loop_
_entity.id
_entity.type
_entity.pdbx_description
1 polymer ?
#
loop_
_entity_poly.entity_id
_entity_poly.type
_entity_poly.pdbx_seq_one_letter_code
_entity_poly.pdbx_strand_id
1 'polypeptide(L)'
;MSPVTTESPATVPYVEHIGMTRQYWRDIILGINDGLVSMLLLVAGVVGGGLDADQVLLTGVAGAIAGAVSMAAGEYLATKSQDEVLTAELDLERTHIIHYRELEVAQIREMLTAMGVRADELEVVANALTRDDEILLNAMKALEFGVVDSERRSPYKAMVMSGLLFLGGSLSSVLPFVFVDDTTIGLLWAGGITAIGLFGVGMVKAVVTRSNHFVSGSENLLIAGLGGVVAWWVGKMIGVGLT
;
A
#
# COMPACT_ATOMS: atom_id res chain seq x y z
N MET A 1 -22.26 28.02 -12.04
CA MET A 1 -22.39 27.91 -10.57
C MET A 1 -23.67 27.16 -10.29
N SER A 2 -23.57 25.85 -10.04
CA SER A 2 -24.74 25.07 -9.60
C SER A 2 -25.00 25.39 -8.13
N PRO A 3 -26.26 25.52 -7.69
CA PRO A 3 -26.57 25.80 -6.29
C PRO A 3 -26.14 24.61 -5.43
N VAL A 4 -25.32 24.85 -4.43
CA VAL A 4 -25.07 23.91 -3.34
C VAL A 4 -26.39 23.76 -2.62
N THR A 5 -27.06 22.63 -2.82
CA THR A 5 -28.24 22.27 -2.02
C THR A 5 -27.75 22.04 -0.58
N THR A 6 -28.07 22.98 0.29
CA THR A 6 -27.87 22.86 1.73
C THR A 6 -28.89 21.84 2.26
N GLU A 7 -28.53 20.55 2.19
CA GLU A 7 -29.25 19.54 2.97
C GLU A 7 -29.08 19.83 4.46
N SER A 8 -30.17 19.68 5.20
CA SER A 8 -30.18 19.91 6.65
C SER A 8 -29.16 19.01 7.34
N PRO A 9 -28.29 19.52 8.23
CA PRO A 9 -27.22 18.72 8.87
C PRO A 9 -27.74 17.50 9.70
N ALA A 10 -29.02 17.39 9.92
CA ALA A 10 -29.66 16.26 10.62
C ALA A 10 -29.84 15.00 9.76
N THR A 11 -29.63 15.05 8.44
CA THR A 11 -29.88 13.94 7.51
C THR A 11 -28.64 13.17 7.09
N VAL A 12 -27.45 13.73 7.29
CA VAL A 12 -26.17 13.08 6.97
C VAL A 12 -25.43 12.76 8.26
N PRO A 13 -25.27 11.48 8.64
CA PRO A 13 -24.52 11.13 9.85
C PRO A 13 -23.06 11.54 9.69
N TYR A 14 -22.50 12.19 10.70
CA TYR A 14 -21.07 12.47 10.75
C TYR A 14 -20.30 11.15 10.84
N VAL A 15 -19.43 10.91 9.87
CA VAL A 15 -18.56 9.73 9.80
C VAL A 15 -17.12 10.19 9.99
N GLU A 16 -16.46 9.65 11.01
CA GLU A 16 -15.04 9.95 11.27
C GLU A 16 -14.14 9.55 10.08
N HIS A 17 -13.13 10.35 9.84
CA HIS A 17 -12.13 10.05 8.83
C HIS A 17 -11.19 8.94 9.31
N ILE A 18 -10.70 8.11 8.39
CA ILE A 18 -9.76 7.00 8.66
C ILE A 18 -8.42 7.53 9.25
N GLY A 19 -8.09 8.79 8.99
CA GLY A 19 -6.96 9.49 9.59
C GLY A 19 -5.63 8.73 9.45
N MET A 20 -4.90 8.60 10.56
CA MET A 20 -3.56 8.01 10.63
C MET A 20 -3.49 6.52 10.27
N THR A 21 -4.61 5.81 10.24
CA THR A 21 -4.64 4.37 9.89
C THR A 21 -4.57 4.11 8.39
N ARG A 22 -4.70 5.14 7.54
CA ARG A 22 -4.73 5.02 6.07
C ARG A 22 -3.51 4.27 5.50
N GLN A 23 -2.32 4.53 6.02
CA GLN A 23 -1.09 3.88 5.56
C GLN A 23 -1.04 2.40 5.94
N TYR A 24 -1.50 2.04 7.14
CA TYR A 24 -1.59 0.64 7.58
C TYR A 24 -2.57 -0.17 6.71
N TRP A 25 -3.70 0.42 6.31
CA TRP A 25 -4.63 -0.24 5.40
C TRP A 25 -4.01 -0.53 4.04
N ARG A 26 -3.21 0.41 3.52
CA ARG A 26 -2.46 0.19 2.27
C ARG A 26 -1.54 -1.02 2.40
N ASP A 27 -0.78 -1.12 3.47
CA ASP A 27 0.18 -2.21 3.68
C ASP A 27 -0.50 -3.56 3.87
N ILE A 28 -1.61 -3.59 4.60
CA ILE A 28 -2.42 -4.80 4.80
C ILE A 28 -2.94 -5.29 3.44
N ILE A 29 -3.57 -4.42 2.68
CA ILE A 29 -4.12 -4.77 1.38
C ILE A 29 -3.01 -5.20 0.43
N LEU A 30 -1.90 -4.47 0.37
CA LEU A 30 -0.77 -4.78 -0.50
C LEU A 30 -0.13 -6.10 -0.13
N GLY A 31 0.21 -6.32 1.15
CA GLY A 31 0.92 -7.51 1.60
C GLY A 31 0.12 -8.80 1.35
N ILE A 32 -1.17 -8.83 1.70
CA ILE A 32 -2.02 -10.01 1.46
C ILE A 32 -2.22 -10.21 -0.04
N ASN A 33 -2.54 -9.14 -0.79
CA ASN A 33 -2.81 -9.23 -2.22
C ASN A 33 -1.58 -9.72 -3.00
N ASP A 34 -0.39 -9.23 -2.64
CA ASP A 34 0.86 -9.66 -3.29
C ASP A 34 1.16 -11.13 -3.01
N GLY A 35 0.97 -11.61 -1.76
CA GLY A 35 1.10 -13.03 -1.44
C GLY A 35 0.12 -13.92 -2.20
N LEU A 36 -1.15 -13.50 -2.31
CA LEU A 36 -2.19 -14.20 -3.05
C LEU A 36 -1.85 -14.30 -4.55
N VAL A 37 -1.52 -13.16 -5.18
CA VAL A 37 -1.29 -13.08 -6.63
C VAL A 37 0.04 -13.73 -6.99
N SER A 38 1.16 -13.29 -6.37
CA SER A 38 2.50 -13.73 -6.74
C SER A 38 2.64 -15.25 -6.60
N MET A 39 2.06 -15.84 -5.54
CA MET A 39 2.15 -17.28 -5.32
C MET A 39 1.22 -18.07 -6.25
N LEU A 40 0.04 -17.55 -6.60
CA LEU A 40 -0.79 -18.18 -7.62
C LEU A 40 -0.08 -18.21 -8.98
N LEU A 41 0.56 -17.09 -9.36
CA LEU A 41 1.30 -17.00 -10.62
C LEU A 41 2.49 -17.97 -10.64
N LEU A 42 3.25 -18.03 -9.55
CA LEU A 42 4.37 -18.96 -9.42
C LEU A 42 3.91 -20.42 -9.57
N VAL A 43 2.89 -20.82 -8.80
CA VAL A 43 2.34 -22.17 -8.81
C VAL A 43 1.75 -22.50 -10.20
N ALA A 44 0.98 -21.59 -10.79
CA ALA A 44 0.45 -21.80 -12.13
C ALA A 44 1.56 -21.97 -13.17
N GLY A 45 2.63 -21.18 -13.07
CA GLY A 45 3.79 -21.27 -13.97
C GLY A 45 4.51 -22.60 -13.89
N VAL A 46 4.80 -23.09 -12.67
CA VAL A 46 5.52 -24.36 -12.49
C VAL A 46 4.67 -25.58 -12.84
N VAL A 47 3.36 -25.54 -12.55
CA VAL A 47 2.41 -26.56 -13.00
C VAL A 47 2.31 -26.57 -14.53
N GLY A 48 2.23 -25.39 -15.16
CA GLY A 48 2.27 -25.25 -16.62
C GLY A 48 3.55 -25.84 -17.22
N GLY A 49 4.68 -25.71 -16.51
CA GLY A 49 5.99 -26.27 -16.88
C GLY A 49 6.09 -27.79 -16.74
N GLY A 50 5.08 -28.45 -16.17
CA GLY A 50 5.02 -29.92 -16.05
C GLY A 50 5.70 -30.48 -14.79
N LEU A 51 5.91 -29.65 -13.77
CA LEU A 51 6.43 -30.12 -12.47
C LEU A 51 5.38 -31.00 -11.76
N ASP A 52 5.85 -32.02 -11.05
CA ASP A 52 5.01 -32.86 -10.20
C ASP A 52 4.59 -32.12 -8.89
N ALA A 53 3.66 -32.72 -8.12
CA ALA A 53 3.08 -32.08 -6.94
C ALA A 53 4.12 -31.76 -5.85
N ASP A 54 5.09 -32.65 -5.63
CA ASP A 54 6.15 -32.45 -4.64
C ASP A 54 7.08 -31.29 -5.04
N GLN A 55 7.42 -31.20 -6.32
CA GLN A 55 8.22 -30.11 -6.87
C GLN A 55 7.47 -28.77 -6.81
N VAL A 56 6.17 -28.79 -7.08
CA VAL A 56 5.30 -27.61 -6.95
C VAL A 56 5.23 -27.17 -5.49
N LEU A 57 5.04 -28.10 -4.56
CA LEU A 57 5.03 -27.81 -3.12
C LEU A 57 6.36 -27.23 -2.66
N LEU A 58 7.49 -27.86 -3.02
CA LEU A 58 8.82 -27.37 -2.68
C LEU A 58 9.05 -25.95 -3.21
N THR A 59 8.73 -25.73 -4.49
CA THR A 59 8.87 -24.43 -5.14
C THR A 59 7.96 -23.38 -4.50
N GLY A 60 6.73 -23.77 -4.17
CA GLY A 60 5.75 -22.91 -3.51
C GLY A 60 6.22 -22.49 -2.11
N VAL A 61 6.70 -23.44 -1.29
CA VAL A 61 7.21 -23.13 0.07
C VAL A 61 8.45 -22.24 -0.03
N ALA A 62 9.41 -22.58 -0.89
CA ALA A 62 10.61 -21.76 -1.09
C ALA A 62 10.25 -20.34 -1.59
N GLY A 63 9.33 -20.23 -2.55
CA GLY A 63 8.83 -18.97 -3.07
C GLY A 63 8.11 -18.13 -2.00
N ALA A 64 7.28 -18.77 -1.15
CA ALA A 64 6.58 -18.08 -0.07
C ALA A 64 7.55 -17.50 0.96
N ILE A 65 8.58 -18.26 1.35
CA ILE A 65 9.61 -17.79 2.29
C ILE A 65 10.44 -16.66 1.66
N ALA A 66 10.92 -16.85 0.42
CA ALA A 66 11.72 -15.86 -0.28
C ALA A 66 10.94 -14.56 -0.50
N GLY A 67 9.67 -14.67 -0.92
CA GLY A 67 8.78 -13.53 -1.12
C GLY A 67 8.49 -12.78 0.18
N ALA A 68 8.21 -13.50 1.28
CA ALA A 68 7.98 -12.89 2.59
C ALA A 68 9.21 -12.14 3.11
N VAL A 69 10.41 -12.72 2.97
CA VAL A 69 11.67 -12.06 3.35
C VAL A 69 11.92 -10.83 2.48
N SER A 70 11.72 -10.95 1.16
CA SER A 70 11.88 -9.84 0.22
C SER A 70 10.91 -8.70 0.52
N MET A 71 9.62 -9.03 0.74
CA MET A 71 8.58 -8.05 1.09
C MET A 71 8.88 -7.35 2.41
N ALA A 72 9.28 -8.13 3.44
CA ALA A 72 9.68 -7.59 4.74
C ALA A 72 10.88 -6.64 4.63
N ALA A 73 11.95 -7.05 3.93
CA ALA A 73 13.14 -6.24 3.74
C ALA A 73 12.85 -4.97 2.91
N GLY A 74 12.07 -5.11 1.85
CA GLY A 74 11.66 -3.99 1.00
C GLY A 74 10.87 -2.93 1.76
N GLU A 75 9.89 -3.35 2.56
CA GLU A 75 9.07 -2.43 3.36
C GLU A 75 9.86 -1.76 4.50
N TYR A 76 10.80 -2.50 5.11
CA TYR A 76 11.74 -1.91 6.08
C TYR A 76 12.56 -0.80 5.45
N LEU A 77 13.21 -1.09 4.31
CA LEU A 77 14.07 -0.12 3.63
C LEU A 77 13.28 1.07 3.11
N ALA A 78 12.11 0.84 2.53
CA ALA A 78 11.25 1.90 2.01
C ALA A 78 10.80 2.85 3.13
N THR A 79 10.29 2.30 4.24
CA THR A 79 9.83 3.09 5.40
C THR A 79 10.97 3.84 6.06
N LYS A 80 12.14 3.18 6.21
CA LYS A 80 13.34 3.80 6.77
C LYS A 80 13.85 4.94 5.89
N SER A 81 13.94 4.71 4.58
CA SER A 81 14.40 5.75 3.64
C SER A 81 13.46 6.96 3.61
N GLN A 82 12.15 6.75 3.69
CA GLN A 82 11.19 7.85 3.80
C GLN A 82 11.42 8.70 5.06
N ASP A 83 11.69 8.06 6.20
CA ASP A 83 11.96 8.76 7.47
C ASP A 83 13.32 9.48 7.44
N GLU A 84 14.34 8.87 6.84
CA GLU A 84 15.67 9.48 6.66
C GLU A 84 15.62 10.71 5.75
N VAL A 85 14.92 10.63 4.62
CA VAL A 85 14.73 11.76 3.71
C VAL A 85 13.99 12.89 4.42
N LEU A 86 12.87 12.60 5.08
CA LEU A 86 12.13 13.61 5.83
C LEU A 86 12.99 14.28 6.91
N THR A 87 13.80 13.50 7.62
CA THR A 87 14.69 14.03 8.65
C THR A 87 15.73 14.97 8.05
N ALA A 88 16.33 14.59 6.92
CA ALA A 88 17.31 15.43 6.21
C ALA A 88 16.69 16.74 5.72
N GLU A 89 15.46 16.69 5.15
CA GLU A 89 14.75 17.90 4.73
C GLU A 89 14.41 18.81 5.92
N LEU A 90 13.97 18.25 7.05
CA LEU A 90 13.72 19.05 8.26
C LEU A 90 14.98 19.66 8.86
N ASP A 91 16.15 19.02 8.76
CA ASP A 91 17.41 19.58 9.21
C ASP A 91 17.89 20.70 8.27
N LEU A 92 17.65 20.56 6.96
CA LEU A 92 17.86 21.62 5.98
C LEU A 92 16.95 22.83 6.28
N GLU A 93 15.66 22.57 6.55
CA GLU A 93 14.68 23.60 6.88
C GLU A 93 15.05 24.38 8.14
N ARG A 94 15.54 23.70 9.18
CA ARG A 94 16.10 24.39 10.38
C ARG A 94 17.26 25.33 10.02
N THR A 95 18.10 24.88 9.09
CA THR A 95 19.23 25.71 8.60
C THR A 95 18.74 26.93 7.85
N HIS A 96 17.70 26.77 7.02
CA HIS A 96 17.04 27.88 6.31
C HIS A 96 16.40 28.87 7.27
N ILE A 97 15.67 28.40 8.26
CA ILE A 97 15.03 29.26 9.28
C ILE A 97 16.08 30.10 10.04
N ILE A 98 17.27 29.52 10.32
CA ILE A 98 18.36 30.23 11.02
C ILE A 98 19.01 31.28 10.11
N HIS A 99 19.26 30.98 8.84
CA HIS A 99 20.08 31.82 7.97
C HIS A 99 19.27 32.66 6.98
N TYR A 100 18.07 32.23 6.62
CA TYR A 100 17.22 32.82 5.56
C TYR A 100 15.77 33.00 6.00
N ARG A 101 15.55 33.29 7.28
CA ARG A 101 14.23 33.37 7.91
C ARG A 101 13.21 34.22 7.12
N GLU A 102 13.67 35.33 6.51
CA GLU A 102 12.78 36.19 5.73
C GLU A 102 12.22 35.49 4.48
N LEU A 103 13.01 34.60 3.87
CA LEU A 103 12.56 33.81 2.72
C LEU A 103 11.54 32.76 3.15
N GLU A 104 11.78 32.08 4.28
CA GLU A 104 10.83 31.09 4.81
C GLU A 104 9.49 31.72 5.22
N VAL A 105 9.53 32.91 5.83
CA VAL A 105 8.32 33.69 6.12
C VAL A 105 7.58 34.10 4.85
N ALA A 106 8.32 34.47 3.78
CA ALA A 106 7.71 34.78 2.49
C ALA A 106 7.04 33.54 1.87
N GLN A 107 7.68 32.38 1.96
CA GLN A 107 7.13 31.12 1.48
C GLN A 107 5.84 30.73 2.21
N ILE A 108 5.77 30.89 3.55
CA ILE A 108 4.51 30.72 4.31
C ILE A 108 3.40 31.61 3.73
N ARG A 109 3.67 32.89 3.40
CA ARG A 109 2.67 33.79 2.81
C ARG A 109 2.19 33.29 1.46
N GLU A 110 3.10 32.80 0.61
CA GLU A 110 2.75 32.23 -0.68
C GLU A 110 1.86 31.00 -0.53
N MET A 111 2.21 30.08 0.36
CA MET A 111 1.40 28.89 0.65
C MET A 111 0.01 29.24 1.18
N LEU A 112 -0.09 30.16 2.13
CA LEU A 112 -1.37 30.64 2.66
C LEU A 112 -2.24 31.29 1.58
N THR A 113 -1.61 32.07 0.69
CA THR A 113 -2.30 32.69 -0.46
C THR A 113 -2.81 31.62 -1.43
N ALA A 114 -2.00 30.61 -1.74
CA ALA A 114 -2.41 29.47 -2.58
C ALA A 114 -3.55 28.65 -1.95
N MET A 115 -3.62 28.57 -0.63
CA MET A 115 -4.72 27.95 0.12
C MET A 115 -6.00 28.78 0.12
N GLY A 116 -5.97 30.05 -0.36
CA GLY A 116 -7.14 30.93 -0.44
C GLY A 116 -7.35 31.82 0.77
N VAL A 117 -6.33 32.02 1.61
CA VAL A 117 -6.40 33.00 2.70
C VAL A 117 -6.56 34.40 2.10
N ARG A 118 -7.52 35.18 2.61
CA ARG A 118 -7.82 36.51 2.11
C ARG A 118 -6.68 37.48 2.40
N ALA A 119 -6.45 38.44 1.49
CA ALA A 119 -5.35 39.40 1.60
C ALA A 119 -5.39 40.24 2.88
N ASP A 120 -6.61 40.56 3.40
CA ASP A 120 -6.82 41.28 4.66
C ASP A 120 -6.54 40.46 5.91
N GLU A 121 -6.52 39.13 5.82
CA GLU A 121 -6.27 38.18 6.92
C GLU A 121 -4.85 37.58 6.86
N LEU A 122 -4.20 37.66 5.69
CA LEU A 122 -2.94 36.98 5.39
C LEU A 122 -1.83 37.29 6.42
N GLU A 123 -1.63 38.56 6.74
CA GLU A 123 -0.58 38.97 7.68
C GLU A 123 -0.84 38.51 9.11
N VAL A 124 -2.11 38.44 9.52
CA VAL A 124 -2.47 37.95 10.85
C VAL A 124 -2.15 36.46 10.99
N VAL A 125 -2.52 35.67 9.98
CA VAL A 125 -2.28 34.23 9.96
C VAL A 125 -0.78 33.94 9.81
N ALA A 126 -0.10 34.62 8.88
CA ALA A 126 1.33 34.46 8.66
C ALA A 126 2.13 34.77 9.94
N ASN A 127 1.85 35.89 10.61
CA ASN A 127 2.52 36.28 11.86
C ASN A 127 2.29 35.25 12.99
N ALA A 128 1.11 34.63 13.06
CA ALA A 128 0.85 33.57 14.05
C ALA A 128 1.70 32.33 13.80
N LEU A 129 1.86 31.92 12.52
CA LEU A 129 2.63 30.73 12.10
C LEU A 129 4.14 30.96 12.05
N THR A 130 4.59 32.21 12.07
CA THR A 130 6.01 32.57 11.98
C THR A 130 6.53 33.25 13.24
N ARG A 131 5.78 33.19 14.36
CA ARG A 131 6.07 33.92 15.60
C ARG A 131 7.42 33.53 16.20
N ASP A 132 7.75 32.26 16.18
CA ASP A 132 9.05 31.72 16.62
C ASP A 132 9.49 30.60 15.67
N ASP A 133 10.76 30.18 15.77
CA ASP A 133 11.37 29.23 14.84
C ASP A 133 10.76 27.83 14.94
N GLU A 134 10.27 27.42 16.13
CA GLU A 134 9.66 26.12 16.30
C GLU A 134 8.26 26.07 15.68
N ILE A 135 7.46 27.12 15.83
CA ILE A 135 6.15 27.25 15.18
C ILE A 135 6.34 27.31 13.66
N LEU A 136 7.31 28.10 13.19
CA LEU A 136 7.62 28.18 11.75
C LEU A 136 8.01 26.81 11.18
N LEU A 137 8.92 26.08 11.84
CA LEU A 137 9.32 24.74 11.43
C LEU A 137 8.12 23.78 11.39
N ASN A 138 7.24 23.83 12.38
CA ASN A 138 6.04 23.00 12.42
C ASN A 138 5.03 23.38 11.31
N ALA A 139 4.92 24.65 10.99
CA ALA A 139 4.10 25.14 9.89
C ALA A 139 4.64 24.67 8.54
N MET A 140 5.97 24.83 8.30
CA MET A 140 6.65 24.34 7.10
C MET A 140 6.49 22.84 6.95
N LYS A 141 6.73 22.08 8.04
CA LYS A 141 6.54 20.63 8.08
C LYS A 141 5.14 20.20 7.64
N ALA A 142 4.11 20.89 8.08
CA ALA A 142 2.73 20.56 7.75
C ALA A 142 2.34 21.03 6.34
N LEU A 143 2.75 22.23 5.94
CA LEU A 143 2.30 22.86 4.70
C LEU A 143 3.15 22.48 3.49
N GLU A 144 4.45 22.36 3.63
CA GLU A 144 5.37 22.03 2.55
C GLU A 144 5.54 20.52 2.38
N PHE A 145 5.84 19.81 3.46
CA PHE A 145 6.09 18.36 3.42
C PHE A 145 4.82 17.52 3.62
N GLY A 146 3.71 18.12 4.03
CA GLY A 146 2.44 17.42 4.25
C GLY A 146 2.50 16.37 5.36
N VAL A 147 3.42 16.50 6.31
CA VAL A 147 3.68 15.51 7.35
C VAL A 147 3.32 16.06 8.73
N VAL A 148 2.59 15.25 9.48
CA VAL A 148 2.34 15.49 10.92
C VAL A 148 3.09 14.41 11.70
N ASP A 149 3.69 14.74 12.86
CA ASP A 149 4.52 13.81 13.66
C ASP A 149 3.81 12.49 13.99
N SER A 150 2.50 12.52 14.12
CA SER A 150 1.67 11.34 14.37
C SER A 150 1.62 10.35 13.21
N GLU A 151 2.08 10.72 12.00
CA GLU A 151 2.08 9.87 10.82
C GLU A 151 3.39 9.12 10.59
N ARG A 152 4.42 9.33 11.42
CA ARG A 152 5.67 8.58 11.33
C ARG A 152 5.46 7.10 11.64
N ARG A 153 5.92 6.26 10.73
CA ARG A 153 5.76 4.81 10.78
C ARG A 153 7.02 4.14 11.32
N SER A 154 6.84 3.08 12.10
CA SER A 154 7.97 2.25 12.53
C SER A 154 8.38 1.30 11.40
N PRO A 155 9.64 1.36 10.90
CA PRO A 155 10.14 0.44 9.86
C PRO A 155 10.04 -1.04 10.28
N TYR A 156 10.28 -1.33 11.56
CA TYR A 156 10.19 -2.70 12.10
C TYR A 156 8.76 -3.24 12.11
N LYS A 157 7.76 -2.41 12.44
CA LYS A 157 6.36 -2.82 12.40
C LYS A 157 5.91 -3.06 10.95
N ALA A 158 6.29 -2.19 10.04
CA ALA A 158 6.02 -2.33 8.62
C ALA A 158 6.64 -3.61 8.06
N MET A 159 7.90 -3.88 8.36
CA MET A 159 8.64 -5.09 7.99
C MET A 159 7.91 -6.38 8.42
N VAL A 160 7.63 -6.51 9.71
CA VAL A 160 7.02 -7.73 10.26
C VAL A 160 5.61 -7.92 9.70
N MET A 161 4.84 -6.85 9.63
CA MET A 161 3.46 -6.91 9.13
C MET A 161 3.41 -7.32 7.67
N SER A 162 4.21 -6.71 6.79
CA SER A 162 4.25 -7.03 5.36
C SER A 162 4.69 -8.47 5.11
N GLY A 163 5.75 -8.94 5.79
CA GLY A 163 6.21 -10.32 5.66
C GLY A 163 5.17 -11.35 6.09
N LEU A 164 4.51 -11.14 7.22
CA LEU A 164 3.47 -12.05 7.72
C LEU A 164 2.22 -12.04 6.84
N LEU A 165 1.82 -10.88 6.33
CA LEU A 165 0.67 -10.76 5.42
C LEU A 165 0.94 -11.45 4.08
N PHE A 166 2.16 -11.31 3.53
CA PHE A 166 2.58 -12.03 2.34
C PHE A 166 2.54 -13.55 2.56
N LEU A 167 3.11 -14.04 3.67
CA LEU A 167 3.02 -15.47 4.03
C LEU A 167 1.58 -15.95 4.14
N GLY A 168 0.73 -15.18 4.81
CA GLY A 168 -0.69 -15.52 4.94
C GLY A 168 -1.40 -15.63 3.59
N GLY A 169 -1.14 -14.69 2.67
CA GLY A 169 -1.66 -14.75 1.30
C GLY A 169 -1.12 -15.95 0.52
N SER A 170 0.16 -16.28 0.70
CA SER A 170 0.85 -17.38 0.00
C SER A 170 0.26 -18.75 0.31
N LEU A 171 -0.29 -18.95 1.51
CA LEU A 171 -0.85 -20.23 1.93
C LEU A 171 -1.97 -20.71 1.01
N SER A 172 -2.77 -19.80 0.44
CA SER A 172 -3.88 -20.14 -0.45
C SER A 172 -3.48 -20.94 -1.67
N SER A 173 -2.29 -20.65 -2.21
CA SER A 173 -1.77 -21.28 -3.42
C SER A 173 -0.89 -22.50 -3.14
N VAL A 174 -0.27 -22.59 -1.95
CA VAL A 174 0.68 -23.66 -1.59
C VAL A 174 0.00 -24.82 -0.85
N LEU A 175 -0.91 -24.51 0.08
CA LEU A 175 -1.57 -25.51 0.93
C LEU A 175 -2.27 -26.65 0.16
N PRO A 176 -2.95 -26.45 -0.97
CA PRO A 176 -3.57 -27.55 -1.71
C PRO A 176 -2.61 -28.68 -2.07
N PHE A 177 -1.37 -28.38 -2.37
CA PHE A 177 -0.35 -29.36 -2.76
C PHE A 177 0.21 -30.19 -1.59
N VAL A 178 -0.16 -29.87 -0.36
CA VAL A 178 0.10 -30.73 0.81
C VAL A 178 -0.86 -31.92 0.85
N PHE A 179 -2.05 -31.80 0.24
CA PHE A 179 -3.14 -32.76 0.36
C PHE A 179 -3.53 -33.42 -0.98
N VAL A 180 -3.01 -32.91 -2.10
CA VAL A 180 -3.42 -33.32 -3.45
C VAL A 180 -2.19 -33.62 -4.30
N ASP A 181 -2.06 -34.87 -4.74
CA ASP A 181 -0.94 -35.32 -5.58
C ASP A 181 -1.15 -34.96 -7.08
N ASP A 182 -2.41 -34.80 -7.51
CA ASP A 182 -2.72 -34.36 -8.88
C ASP A 182 -2.53 -32.85 -9.02
N THR A 183 -1.57 -32.45 -9.85
CA THR A 183 -1.19 -31.04 -10.04
C THR A 183 -2.31 -30.21 -10.65
N THR A 184 -3.16 -30.81 -11.48
CA THR A 184 -4.31 -30.11 -12.08
C THR A 184 -5.38 -29.81 -11.05
N ILE A 185 -5.68 -30.82 -10.21
CA ILE A 185 -6.65 -30.66 -9.11
C ILE A 185 -6.08 -29.69 -8.06
N GLY A 186 -4.79 -29.81 -7.71
CA GLY A 186 -4.10 -28.88 -6.82
C GLY A 186 -4.17 -27.44 -7.29
N LEU A 187 -3.92 -27.19 -8.58
CA LEU A 187 -4.01 -25.84 -9.19
C LEU A 187 -5.44 -25.31 -9.18
N LEU A 188 -6.46 -26.14 -9.43
CA LEU A 188 -7.87 -25.72 -9.36
C LEU A 188 -8.25 -25.28 -7.94
N TRP A 189 -7.83 -26.04 -6.91
CA TRP A 189 -8.04 -25.65 -5.52
C TRP A 189 -7.28 -24.39 -5.15
N ALA A 190 -6.01 -24.28 -5.53
CA ALA A 190 -5.19 -23.08 -5.33
C ALA A 190 -5.84 -21.85 -5.96
N GLY A 191 -6.28 -21.95 -7.21
CA GLY A 191 -7.00 -20.89 -7.91
C GLY A 191 -8.32 -20.51 -7.24
N GLY A 192 -9.10 -21.50 -6.83
CA GLY A 192 -10.39 -21.27 -6.15
C GLY A 192 -10.25 -20.57 -4.80
N ILE A 193 -9.31 -21.06 -3.93
CA ILE A 193 -9.07 -20.46 -2.62
C ILE A 193 -8.50 -19.05 -2.79
N THR A 194 -7.54 -18.87 -3.70
CA THR A 194 -6.95 -17.56 -3.99
C THR A 194 -7.98 -16.59 -4.53
N ALA A 195 -8.91 -17.04 -5.39
CA ALA A 195 -9.97 -16.20 -5.92
C ALA A 195 -10.92 -15.69 -4.81
N ILE A 196 -11.27 -16.56 -3.86
CA ILE A 196 -12.05 -16.16 -2.67
C ILE A 196 -11.28 -15.15 -1.83
N GLY A 197 -9.98 -15.38 -1.61
CA GLY A 197 -9.10 -14.46 -0.88
C GLY A 197 -9.02 -13.09 -1.54
N LEU A 198 -8.77 -13.05 -2.85
CA LEU A 198 -8.67 -11.81 -3.64
C LEU A 198 -9.98 -11.03 -3.65
N PHE A 199 -11.09 -11.73 -3.80
CA PHE A 199 -12.41 -11.09 -3.71
C PHE A 199 -12.65 -10.50 -2.31
N GLY A 200 -12.27 -11.23 -1.25
CA GLY A 200 -12.33 -10.77 0.14
C GLY A 200 -11.48 -9.52 0.38
N VAL A 201 -10.22 -9.52 -0.10
CA VAL A 201 -9.33 -8.35 -0.03
C VAL A 201 -9.93 -7.16 -0.79
N GLY A 202 -10.50 -7.41 -1.97
CA GLY A 202 -11.20 -6.39 -2.75
C GLY A 202 -12.40 -5.79 -2.01
N MET A 203 -13.17 -6.61 -1.30
CA MET A 203 -14.26 -6.13 -0.44
C MET A 203 -13.75 -5.27 0.73
N VAL A 204 -12.69 -5.70 1.40
CA VAL A 204 -12.06 -4.91 2.48
C VAL A 204 -11.54 -3.57 1.93
N LYS A 205 -10.87 -3.58 0.77
CA LYS A 205 -10.45 -2.36 0.05
C LYS A 205 -11.65 -1.44 -0.18
N ALA A 206 -12.78 -1.99 -0.64
CA ALA A 206 -13.98 -1.21 -0.94
C ALA A 206 -14.61 -0.57 0.29
N VAL A 207 -14.58 -1.23 1.45
CA VAL A 207 -15.02 -0.64 2.74
C VAL A 207 -14.15 0.55 3.10
N VAL A 208 -12.82 0.40 3.00
CA VAL A 208 -11.85 1.45 3.33
C VAL A 208 -11.95 2.64 2.36
N THR A 209 -12.12 2.36 1.05
CA THR A 209 -12.19 3.39 0.00
C THR A 209 -13.60 3.92 -0.26
N ARG A 210 -14.62 3.38 0.44
CA ARG A 210 -16.03 3.70 0.24
C ARG A 210 -16.47 3.52 -1.23
N SER A 211 -15.92 2.52 -1.91
CA SER A 211 -16.17 2.19 -3.31
C SER A 211 -17.13 0.99 -3.44
N ASN A 212 -17.50 0.64 -4.68
CA ASN A 212 -18.35 -0.50 -4.93
C ASN A 212 -17.60 -1.83 -4.67
N HIS A 213 -18.11 -2.64 -3.74
CA HIS A 213 -17.51 -3.90 -3.28
C HIS A 213 -17.34 -4.92 -4.41
N PHE A 214 -18.33 -5.04 -5.29
CA PHE A 214 -18.28 -5.98 -6.42
C PHE A 214 -17.24 -5.56 -7.46
N VAL A 215 -17.16 -4.26 -7.76
CA VAL A 215 -16.19 -3.74 -8.73
C VAL A 215 -14.77 -3.97 -8.24
N SER A 216 -14.48 -3.61 -6.97
CA SER A 216 -13.14 -3.79 -6.38
C SER A 216 -12.74 -5.28 -6.28
N GLY A 217 -13.68 -6.17 -5.91
CA GLY A 217 -13.43 -7.61 -5.87
C GLY A 217 -13.17 -8.19 -7.26
N SER A 218 -13.96 -7.82 -8.25
CA SER A 218 -13.82 -8.28 -9.63
C SER A 218 -12.53 -7.80 -10.29
N GLU A 219 -12.09 -6.58 -10.00
CA GLU A 219 -10.82 -6.02 -10.49
C GLU A 219 -9.63 -6.89 -10.08
N ASN A 220 -9.55 -7.24 -8.78
CA ASN A 220 -8.49 -8.10 -8.28
C ASN A 220 -8.51 -9.50 -8.92
N LEU A 221 -9.70 -10.07 -9.07
CA LEU A 221 -9.88 -11.38 -9.72
C LEU A 221 -9.43 -11.38 -11.19
N LEU A 222 -9.79 -10.35 -11.95
CA LEU A 222 -9.44 -10.23 -13.36
C LEU A 222 -7.92 -10.12 -13.52
N ILE A 223 -7.26 -9.28 -12.72
CA ILE A 223 -5.80 -9.09 -12.80
C ILE A 223 -5.09 -10.41 -12.46
N ALA A 224 -5.45 -11.06 -11.37
CA ALA A 224 -4.84 -12.31 -10.96
C ALA A 224 -5.15 -13.47 -11.91
N GLY A 225 -6.38 -13.55 -12.41
CA GLY A 225 -6.79 -14.59 -13.36
C GLY A 225 -6.04 -14.49 -14.69
N LEU A 226 -5.94 -13.29 -15.27
CA LEU A 226 -5.15 -13.05 -16.47
C LEU A 226 -3.66 -13.36 -16.24
N GLY A 227 -3.10 -12.89 -15.10
CA GLY A 227 -1.72 -13.19 -14.73
C GLY A 227 -1.47 -14.69 -14.59
N GLY A 228 -2.37 -15.44 -13.93
CA GLY A 228 -2.27 -16.89 -13.77
C GLY A 228 -2.30 -17.65 -15.10
N VAL A 229 -3.18 -17.27 -16.03
CA VAL A 229 -3.22 -17.84 -17.38
C VAL A 229 -1.92 -17.58 -18.13
N VAL A 230 -1.40 -16.36 -18.08
CA VAL A 230 -0.13 -15.98 -18.70
C VAL A 230 1.02 -16.79 -18.09
N ALA A 231 1.10 -16.86 -16.77
CA ALA A 231 2.16 -17.60 -16.08
C ALA A 231 2.13 -19.09 -16.43
N TRP A 232 0.94 -19.71 -16.43
CA TRP A 232 0.78 -21.10 -16.83
C TRP A 232 1.23 -21.34 -18.28
N TRP A 233 0.86 -20.43 -19.19
CA TRP A 233 1.21 -20.55 -20.61
C TRP A 233 2.72 -20.41 -20.85
N VAL A 234 3.35 -19.46 -20.17
CA VAL A 234 4.81 -19.29 -20.20
C VAL A 234 5.51 -20.52 -19.65
N GLY A 235 5.04 -21.03 -18.50
CA GLY A 235 5.55 -22.28 -17.93
C GLY A 235 5.47 -23.44 -18.90
N LYS A 236 4.32 -23.62 -19.57
CA LYS A 236 4.12 -24.67 -20.58
C LYS A 236 5.07 -24.54 -21.77
N MET A 237 5.30 -23.32 -22.28
CA MET A 237 6.24 -23.09 -23.36
C MET A 237 7.68 -23.46 -22.99
N ILE A 238 8.09 -23.12 -21.76
CA ILE A 238 9.43 -23.46 -21.26
C ILE A 238 9.54 -24.96 -21.03
N GLY A 239 8.53 -25.59 -20.41
CA GLY A 239 8.52 -27.05 -20.14
C GLY A 239 8.63 -27.88 -21.40
N VAL A 240 7.90 -27.53 -22.48
CA VAL A 240 7.99 -28.23 -23.77
C VAL A 240 9.37 -28.04 -24.44
N GLY A 241 10.05 -26.91 -24.17
CA GLY A 241 11.40 -26.67 -24.72
C GLY A 241 12.54 -27.40 -24.02
N LEU A 242 12.26 -27.97 -22.82
CA LEU A 242 13.24 -28.69 -21.99
C LEU A 242 13.11 -30.22 -22.10
N THR A 243 12.05 -30.74 -22.70
CA THR A 243 11.82 -32.15 -23.03
C THR A 243 12.17 -32.45 -24.47
#